data_1678964b2e3cb2772cad27d5ead96eef
#
_entry.id   1678964b2e3cb2772cad27d5ead96eef
#
_cell.length_a   1.000
_cell.length_b   1.000
_cell.length_c   1.000
_cell.angle_alpha   90.00
_cell.angle_beta   90.00
_cell.angle_gamma   90.00
#
_symmetry.space_group_name_H-M   'P 1'
#
loop_
_entity.id
_entity.type
_entity.pdbx_description
1 polymer ?
#
loop_
_entity_poly.entity_id
_entity_poly.type
_entity_poly.pdbx_seq_one_letter_code
_entity_poly.pdbx_strand_id
1 'polypeptide(L)'
;MSLLVFESLKIIFMKIVHVVEPFVGGIVTFINSLVKNLDDDSHIIIHGEREELIPLAVVKKQFSSPNVKFLRWKSAQRSLNPQKDIIAFLELYTILKRLKDSNSIDVVHLHSSKGGFLGRLVCRLLGIQDVVFYTPNGAPFLANESITTNFIYKKLEKLASSFGGQVVSCSPSEQKAYKLAGIESVTINNGIQPKKTTPSKRRTKDKIFRIVTSGRIADQKNPVLFNKIATYFEEFKQFKFLWIGEGDQRNLLTAKNIQVTGWLAKEELDMVVNDADVYLSTANFEGLPFAVLEALALKKPVLLTDCVGNKDLVMNGLNGDVFKNEDQAINKILHFYNNSSMLNIMGEHSIAHCKTSFDLSDTYKSYRNLYEKASLIHKGSNSRLNN
;
A
#
# COMPACT_ATOMS: atom_id res chain seq x y z
N MET A 1 28.32 -0.50 41.51
CA MET A 1 26.89 -0.80 41.75
C MET A 1 26.08 0.30 41.09
N SER A 2 25.86 0.14 39.74
CA SER A 2 25.14 1.13 38.94
C SER A 2 23.69 0.68 38.85
N LEU A 3 22.80 1.47 39.44
CA LEU A 3 21.35 1.34 39.26
C LEU A 3 21.01 1.59 37.78
N LEU A 4 20.68 0.53 37.07
CA LEU A 4 19.92 0.62 35.83
C LEU A 4 18.51 1.08 36.19
N VAL A 5 18.23 2.36 35.98
CA VAL A 5 16.87 2.91 36.02
C VAL A 5 16.17 2.36 34.79
N PHE A 6 15.38 1.32 34.97
CA PHE A 6 14.33 0.96 34.02
C PHE A 6 13.27 2.08 34.10
N GLU A 7 13.39 3.10 33.26
CA GLU A 7 12.24 3.95 32.95
C GLU A 7 11.16 3.05 32.34
N SER A 8 10.14 2.76 33.12
CA SER A 8 8.92 2.14 32.63
C SER A 8 8.36 3.06 31.54
N LEU A 9 8.49 2.68 30.29
CA LEU A 9 7.84 3.33 29.15
C LEU A 9 6.33 3.39 29.48
N LYS A 10 5.86 4.55 29.91
CA LYS A 10 4.42 4.80 30.02
C LYS A 10 3.83 4.66 28.63
N ILE A 11 3.04 3.64 28.40
CA ILE A 11 2.25 3.50 27.17
C ILE A 11 1.36 4.75 27.09
N ILE A 12 1.61 5.59 26.10
CA ILE A 12 0.82 6.80 25.85
C ILE A 12 -0.33 6.37 24.94
N PHE A 13 -1.54 6.40 25.46
CA PHE A 13 -2.75 6.23 24.66
C PHE A 13 -2.93 7.43 23.73
N MET A 14 -3.06 7.19 22.45
CA MET A 14 -3.23 8.23 21.44
C MET A 14 -4.60 8.14 20.76
N LYS A 15 -5.09 9.27 20.33
CA LYS A 15 -6.28 9.42 19.49
C LYS A 15 -5.81 9.69 18.07
N ILE A 16 -5.83 8.67 17.23
CA ILE A 16 -5.30 8.70 15.87
C ILE A 16 -6.47 8.84 14.89
N VAL A 17 -6.44 9.91 14.10
CA VAL A 17 -7.45 10.18 13.06
C VAL A 17 -6.87 9.84 11.71
N HIS A 18 -7.46 8.88 11.01
CA HIS A 18 -7.13 8.54 9.63
C HIS A 18 -8.07 9.26 8.67
N VAL A 19 -7.54 9.91 7.63
CA VAL A 19 -8.34 10.50 6.54
C VAL A 19 -8.00 9.78 5.25
N VAL A 20 -8.97 9.16 4.60
CA VAL A 20 -8.73 8.28 3.45
C VAL A 20 -9.77 8.42 2.34
N GLU A 21 -9.29 8.57 1.11
CA GLU A 21 -10.04 8.50 -0.14
C GLU A 21 -9.13 8.05 -1.28
N PRO A 22 -9.43 6.92 -1.94
CA PRO A 22 -10.54 5.97 -1.69
C PRO A 22 -10.25 5.00 -0.52
N PHE A 23 -11.30 4.53 0.15
CA PHE A 23 -11.18 3.53 1.22
C PHE A 23 -11.40 2.12 0.69
N VAL A 24 -10.47 1.64 -0.16
CA VAL A 24 -10.52 0.33 -0.84
C VAL A 24 -9.11 -0.25 -1.04
N GLY A 25 -9.01 -1.58 -1.17
CA GLY A 25 -7.78 -2.28 -1.55
C GLY A 25 -6.64 -2.17 -0.53
N GLY A 26 -5.42 -1.98 -1.00
CA GLY A 26 -4.21 -1.98 -0.16
C GLY A 26 -4.20 -0.96 0.97
N ILE A 27 -4.89 0.17 0.80
CA ILE A 27 -5.02 1.19 1.86
C ILE A 27 -5.86 0.67 3.03
N VAL A 28 -6.92 -0.08 2.76
CA VAL A 28 -7.72 -0.73 3.80
C VAL A 28 -6.85 -1.74 4.57
N THR A 29 -6.07 -2.55 3.84
CA THR A 29 -5.11 -3.49 4.44
C THR A 29 -4.12 -2.75 5.35
N PHE A 30 -3.55 -1.65 4.87
CA PHE A 30 -2.62 -0.83 5.63
C PHE A 30 -3.24 -0.27 6.93
N ILE A 31 -4.39 0.42 6.83
CA ILE A 31 -5.05 1.04 8.00
C ILE A 31 -5.51 -0.05 8.99
N ASN A 32 -6.11 -1.15 8.50
CA ASN A 32 -6.52 -2.25 9.36
C ASN A 32 -5.33 -2.86 10.10
N SER A 33 -4.21 -2.95 9.44
CA SER A 33 -2.98 -3.46 9.99
C SER A 33 -2.42 -2.52 11.07
N LEU A 34 -2.41 -1.18 10.84
CA LEU A 34 -2.08 -0.19 11.88
C LEU A 34 -2.99 -0.31 13.10
N VAL A 35 -4.30 -0.32 12.88
CA VAL A 35 -5.31 -0.43 13.95
C VAL A 35 -5.10 -1.68 14.80
N LYS A 36 -4.79 -2.82 14.20
CA LYS A 36 -4.57 -4.09 14.91
C LYS A 36 -3.30 -4.13 15.75
N ASN A 37 -2.28 -3.40 15.34
CA ASN A 37 -0.98 -3.43 16.00
C ASN A 37 -0.70 -2.18 16.87
N LEU A 38 -1.62 -1.21 16.83
CA LEU A 38 -1.71 -0.07 17.74
C LEU A 38 -3.07 -0.14 18.47
N ASP A 39 -3.42 -1.31 18.96
CA ASP A 39 -4.75 -1.63 19.50
C ASP A 39 -5.06 -0.99 20.86
N ASP A 40 -4.04 -0.53 21.56
CA ASP A 40 -4.20 0.32 22.76
C ASP A 40 -4.74 1.72 22.43
N ASP A 41 -4.55 2.19 21.17
CA ASP A 41 -4.96 3.52 20.74
C ASP A 41 -6.42 3.57 20.29
N SER A 42 -6.99 4.77 20.30
CA SER A 42 -8.31 5.03 19.72
C SER A 42 -8.15 5.49 18.26
N HIS A 43 -8.85 4.85 17.34
CA HIS A 43 -8.79 5.13 15.92
C HIS A 43 -10.10 5.69 15.39
N ILE A 44 -10.04 6.84 14.70
CA ILE A 44 -11.16 7.43 13.98
C ILE A 44 -10.81 7.40 12.49
N ILE A 45 -11.61 6.70 11.69
CA ILE A 45 -11.41 6.61 10.24
C ILE A 45 -12.44 7.48 9.53
N ILE A 46 -11.99 8.63 9.00
CA ILE A 46 -12.78 9.51 8.13
C ILE A 46 -12.59 9.04 6.70
N HIS A 47 -13.65 8.54 6.07
CA HIS A 47 -13.53 7.83 4.78
C HIS A 47 -14.55 8.28 3.74
N GLY A 48 -14.10 8.32 2.47
CA GLY A 48 -15.00 8.30 1.32
C GLY A 48 -15.57 6.90 1.08
N GLU A 49 -16.56 6.79 0.21
CA GLU A 49 -17.22 5.53 -0.15
C GLU A 49 -17.05 5.23 -1.63
N ARG A 50 -16.89 3.96 -1.96
CA ARG A 50 -16.77 3.42 -3.31
C ARG A 50 -17.59 2.13 -3.41
N GLU A 51 -18.89 2.27 -3.22
CA GLU A 51 -19.85 1.15 -3.27
C GLU A 51 -19.78 0.39 -4.61
N GLU A 52 -19.44 1.09 -5.70
CA GLU A 52 -19.26 0.51 -7.02
C GLU A 52 -18.03 -0.43 -7.12
N LEU A 53 -17.07 -0.31 -6.20
CA LEU A 53 -15.88 -1.16 -6.16
C LEU A 53 -16.01 -2.27 -5.11
N ILE A 54 -16.30 -1.88 -3.88
CA ILE A 54 -16.47 -2.80 -2.74
C ILE A 54 -17.49 -2.19 -1.77
N PRO A 55 -18.54 -2.93 -1.39
CA PRO A 55 -19.51 -2.46 -0.40
C PRO A 55 -18.81 -2.12 0.93
N LEU A 56 -19.14 -0.96 1.49
CA LEU A 56 -18.54 -0.48 2.74
C LEU A 56 -18.71 -1.46 3.90
N ALA A 57 -19.83 -2.19 3.93
CA ALA A 57 -20.07 -3.23 4.93
C ALA A 57 -19.01 -4.34 4.91
N VAL A 58 -18.53 -4.71 3.70
CA VAL A 58 -17.45 -5.69 3.52
C VAL A 58 -16.11 -5.12 4.02
N VAL A 59 -15.84 -3.84 3.73
CA VAL A 59 -14.64 -3.17 4.23
C VAL A 59 -14.64 -3.10 5.75
N LYS A 60 -15.74 -2.67 6.36
CA LYS A 60 -15.86 -2.54 7.83
C LYS A 60 -15.72 -3.88 8.58
N LYS A 61 -16.20 -4.98 7.99
CA LYS A 61 -16.05 -6.33 8.57
C LYS A 61 -14.57 -6.75 8.73
N GLN A 62 -13.64 -6.15 8.02
CA GLN A 62 -12.23 -6.46 8.17
C GLN A 62 -11.64 -5.89 9.46
N PHE A 63 -12.27 -4.87 10.04
CA PHE A 63 -11.84 -4.23 11.28
C PHE A 63 -12.54 -4.88 12.48
N SER A 64 -11.79 -5.67 13.23
CA SER A 64 -12.29 -6.40 14.41
C SER A 64 -12.03 -5.67 15.74
N SER A 65 -11.21 -4.60 15.73
CA SER A 65 -10.88 -3.85 16.94
C SER A 65 -12.06 -3.02 17.43
N PRO A 66 -12.42 -3.06 18.73
CA PRO A 66 -13.47 -2.24 19.31
C PRO A 66 -13.11 -0.75 19.36
N ASN A 67 -11.82 -0.41 19.25
CA ASN A 67 -11.31 0.96 19.36
C ASN A 67 -11.39 1.76 18.06
N VAL A 68 -12.17 1.29 17.07
CA VAL A 68 -12.33 1.94 15.77
C VAL A 68 -13.69 2.60 15.63
N LYS A 69 -13.68 3.88 15.29
CA LYS A 69 -14.88 4.63 14.90
C LYS A 69 -14.80 5.07 13.46
N PHE A 70 -15.86 4.86 12.69
CA PHE A 70 -15.96 5.29 11.30
C PHE A 70 -16.78 6.57 11.20
N LEU A 71 -16.25 7.56 10.46
CA LEU A 71 -16.94 8.79 10.10
C LEU A 71 -16.98 8.92 8.58
N ARG A 72 -18.16 9.13 8.03
CA ARG A 72 -18.35 9.27 6.59
C ARG A 72 -17.93 10.64 6.13
N TRP A 73 -17.11 10.70 5.07
CA TRP A 73 -16.80 11.89 4.29
C TRP A 73 -17.60 11.84 2.98
N LYS A 74 -18.86 12.33 3.02
CA LYS A 74 -19.86 12.09 1.97
C LYS A 74 -19.49 12.71 0.63
N SER A 75 -18.89 13.88 0.64
CA SER A 75 -18.52 14.62 -0.56
C SER A 75 -17.16 14.22 -1.14
N ALA A 76 -16.44 13.30 -0.48
CA ALA A 76 -15.18 12.79 -1.00
C ALA A 76 -15.37 12.05 -2.33
N GLN A 77 -14.52 12.33 -3.31
CA GLN A 77 -14.57 11.72 -4.64
C GLN A 77 -13.16 11.58 -5.25
N ARG A 78 -13.01 10.66 -6.19
CA ARG A 78 -11.70 10.37 -6.82
C ARG A 78 -11.26 11.46 -7.80
N SER A 79 -12.18 11.94 -8.65
CA SER A 79 -11.85 12.90 -9.71
C SER A 79 -11.48 14.27 -9.16
N LEU A 80 -10.62 14.99 -9.86
CA LEU A 80 -10.40 16.41 -9.64
C LEU A 80 -11.60 17.18 -10.19
N ASN A 81 -12.32 17.85 -9.31
CA ASN A 81 -13.45 18.70 -9.66
C ASN A 81 -13.50 19.86 -8.66
N PRO A 82 -13.13 21.09 -9.07
CA PRO A 82 -12.97 22.20 -8.14
C PRO A 82 -14.21 22.48 -7.28
N GLN A 83 -15.42 22.43 -7.86
CA GLN A 83 -16.65 22.68 -7.11
C GLN A 83 -16.92 21.62 -6.05
N LYS A 84 -16.80 20.34 -6.42
CA LYS A 84 -16.98 19.23 -5.49
C LYS A 84 -15.83 19.17 -4.47
N ASP A 85 -14.63 19.56 -4.85
CA ASP A 85 -13.48 19.58 -3.95
C ASP A 85 -13.59 20.67 -2.88
N ILE A 86 -14.23 21.82 -3.19
CA ILE A 86 -14.58 22.84 -2.18
C ILE A 86 -15.58 22.26 -1.17
N ILE A 87 -16.61 21.55 -1.63
CA ILE A 87 -17.60 20.94 -0.72
C ILE A 87 -16.92 19.88 0.15
N ALA A 88 -16.07 19.05 -0.45
CA ALA A 88 -15.29 18.03 0.27
C ALA A 88 -14.35 18.65 1.32
N PHE A 89 -13.71 19.76 0.97
CA PHE A 89 -12.88 20.54 1.89
C PHE A 89 -13.68 21.07 3.09
N LEU A 90 -14.82 21.70 2.86
CA LEU A 90 -15.66 22.30 3.92
C LEU A 90 -16.22 21.21 4.85
N GLU A 91 -16.63 20.06 4.30
CA GLU A 91 -17.08 18.92 5.11
C GLU A 91 -15.92 18.37 5.97
N LEU A 92 -14.74 18.14 5.38
CA LEU A 92 -13.57 17.65 6.12
C LEU A 92 -13.13 18.64 7.21
N TYR A 93 -13.14 19.95 6.89
CA TYR A 93 -12.87 21.01 7.86
C TYR A 93 -13.82 20.94 9.06
N THR A 94 -15.12 20.79 8.78
CA THR A 94 -16.14 20.70 9.84
C THR A 94 -15.94 19.45 10.72
N ILE A 95 -15.62 18.29 10.11
CA ILE A 95 -15.38 17.06 10.85
C ILE A 95 -14.12 17.19 11.73
N LEU A 96 -12.99 17.62 11.15
CA LEU A 96 -11.73 17.75 11.88
C LEU A 96 -11.79 18.85 12.96
N LYS A 97 -12.49 19.95 12.69
CA LYS A 97 -12.72 21.01 13.68
C LYS A 97 -13.46 20.48 14.91
N ARG A 98 -14.55 19.73 14.71
CA ARG A 98 -15.31 19.11 15.82
C ARG A 98 -14.44 18.14 16.63
N LEU A 99 -13.62 17.33 15.98
CA LEU A 99 -12.70 16.41 16.64
C LEU A 99 -11.63 17.15 17.44
N LYS A 100 -11.09 18.24 16.87
CA LYS A 100 -10.14 19.11 17.58
C LYS A 100 -10.78 19.74 18.82
N ASP A 101 -11.95 20.39 18.65
CA ASP A 101 -12.67 21.08 19.72
C ASP A 101 -13.07 20.12 20.87
N SER A 102 -13.30 18.84 20.56
CA SER A 102 -13.55 17.76 21.55
C SER A 102 -12.28 17.10 22.09
N ASN A 103 -11.10 17.66 21.82
CA ASN A 103 -9.80 17.08 22.18
C ASN A 103 -9.66 15.60 21.80
N SER A 104 -10.11 15.26 20.56
CA SER A 104 -10.11 13.88 20.04
C SER A 104 -9.03 13.63 18.98
N ILE A 105 -7.98 14.46 18.96
CA ILE A 105 -6.86 14.37 18.02
C ILE A 105 -5.54 14.49 18.78
N ASP A 106 -4.74 13.42 18.77
CA ASP A 106 -3.31 13.47 19.09
C ASP A 106 -2.45 13.36 17.83
N VAL A 107 -2.98 12.67 16.78
CA VAL A 107 -2.32 12.45 15.48
C VAL A 107 -3.36 12.46 14.37
N VAL A 108 -3.00 13.02 13.21
CA VAL A 108 -3.76 12.90 11.96
C VAL A 108 -2.90 12.20 10.93
N HIS A 109 -3.36 11.06 10.44
CA HIS A 109 -2.70 10.32 9.37
C HIS A 109 -3.54 10.36 8.08
N LEU A 110 -3.02 11.05 7.09
CA LEU A 110 -3.65 11.25 5.79
C LEU A 110 -3.19 10.19 4.80
N HIS A 111 -4.13 9.64 4.03
CA HIS A 111 -3.84 8.58 3.08
C HIS A 111 -4.30 8.99 1.68
N SER A 112 -3.52 8.61 0.67
CA SER A 112 -3.73 8.91 -0.75
C SER A 112 -3.76 10.40 -1.10
N SER A 113 -3.71 10.72 -2.38
CA SER A 113 -3.49 12.08 -2.88
C SER A 113 -4.56 13.07 -2.44
N LYS A 114 -5.85 12.70 -2.53
CA LYS A 114 -6.94 13.62 -2.16
C LYS A 114 -7.01 13.85 -0.64
N GLY A 115 -6.96 12.76 0.14
CA GLY A 115 -6.86 12.85 1.60
C GLY A 115 -5.64 13.64 2.04
N GLY A 116 -4.51 13.42 1.37
CA GLY A 116 -3.25 14.12 1.62
C GLY A 116 -3.30 15.61 1.30
N PHE A 117 -3.85 16.01 0.14
CA PHE A 117 -3.92 17.42 -0.25
C PHE A 117 -4.92 18.20 0.62
N LEU A 118 -6.18 17.77 0.62
CA LEU A 118 -7.23 18.49 1.37
C LEU A 118 -6.99 18.40 2.88
N GLY A 119 -6.54 17.26 3.37
CA GLY A 119 -6.26 17.07 4.80
C GLY A 119 -5.14 17.96 5.31
N ARG A 120 -4.00 18.08 4.58
CA ARG A 120 -2.90 18.99 4.96
C ARG A 120 -3.37 20.45 5.01
N LEU A 121 -4.17 20.88 4.01
CA LEU A 121 -4.72 22.23 3.99
C LEU A 121 -5.66 22.50 5.18
N VAL A 122 -6.59 21.58 5.47
CA VAL A 122 -7.49 21.67 6.62
C VAL A 122 -6.72 21.72 7.93
N CYS A 123 -5.75 20.81 8.13
CA CYS A 123 -4.95 20.76 9.35
C CYS A 123 -4.10 22.04 9.54
N ARG A 124 -3.59 22.62 8.45
CA ARG A 124 -2.90 23.93 8.49
C ARG A 124 -3.82 25.03 9.00
N LEU A 125 -5.06 25.12 8.48
CA LEU A 125 -6.04 26.13 8.90
C LEU A 125 -6.51 25.91 10.36
N LEU A 126 -6.51 24.68 10.82
CA LEU A 126 -6.84 24.34 12.21
C LEU A 126 -5.65 24.48 13.16
N GLY A 127 -4.42 24.76 12.67
CA GLY A 127 -3.23 24.90 13.51
C GLY A 127 -2.75 23.59 14.13
N ILE A 128 -2.98 22.45 13.47
CA ILE A 128 -2.57 21.09 13.92
C ILE A 128 -1.62 20.40 12.95
N GLN A 129 -0.95 21.15 12.07
CA GLN A 129 -0.07 20.60 11.03
C GLN A 129 1.14 19.82 11.59
N ASP A 130 1.52 20.07 12.84
CA ASP A 130 2.70 19.47 13.47
C ASP A 130 2.49 18.00 13.89
N VAL A 131 1.23 17.58 14.00
CA VAL A 131 0.85 16.19 14.30
C VAL A 131 0.27 15.46 13.08
N VAL A 132 0.55 15.98 11.89
CA VAL A 132 0.05 15.42 10.63
C VAL A 132 1.10 14.57 9.94
N PHE A 133 0.70 13.38 9.52
CA PHE A 133 1.47 12.47 8.67
C PHE A 133 0.71 12.21 7.39
N TYR A 134 1.43 12.04 6.29
CA TYR A 134 0.85 11.74 5.01
C TYR A 134 1.56 10.57 4.34
N THR A 135 0.84 9.48 4.11
CA THR A 135 1.32 8.33 3.35
C THR A 135 0.62 8.27 1.99
N PRO A 136 1.34 8.52 0.88
CA PRO A 136 0.75 8.56 -0.46
C PRO A 136 0.25 7.20 -0.95
N ASN A 137 0.89 6.10 -0.53
CA ASN A 137 0.64 4.74 -1.02
C ASN A 137 0.80 4.62 -2.55
N GLY A 138 1.84 5.16 -3.07
CA GLY A 138 2.13 5.37 -4.48
C GLY A 138 1.97 6.84 -4.86
N ALA A 139 3.11 7.52 -5.06
CA ALA A 139 3.14 8.96 -5.30
C ALA A 139 2.34 9.31 -6.59
N PRO A 140 1.41 10.28 -6.55
CA PRO A 140 0.49 10.56 -7.65
C PRO A 140 1.22 11.02 -8.93
N PHE A 141 2.37 11.66 -8.82
CA PHE A 141 3.20 12.09 -9.95
C PHE A 141 4.03 10.97 -10.57
N LEU A 142 3.89 9.74 -10.08
CA LEU A 142 4.45 8.52 -10.68
C LEU A 142 3.41 7.76 -11.51
N ALA A 143 2.14 8.17 -11.48
CA ALA A 143 1.13 7.63 -12.35
C ALA A 143 1.60 7.76 -13.80
N ASN A 144 1.42 6.71 -14.61
CA ASN A 144 1.88 6.69 -16.01
C ASN A 144 0.94 7.52 -16.89
N GLU A 145 0.72 8.74 -16.48
CA GLU A 145 -0.08 9.76 -17.13
C GLU A 145 0.78 10.54 -18.14
N SER A 146 0.19 11.51 -18.80
CA SER A 146 0.96 12.40 -19.67
C SER A 146 2.02 13.18 -18.86
N ILE A 147 3.12 13.58 -19.50
CA ILE A 147 4.20 14.37 -18.87
C ILE A 147 3.63 15.63 -18.22
N THR A 148 2.65 16.27 -18.84
CA THR A 148 1.95 17.45 -18.33
C THR A 148 1.15 17.14 -17.07
N THR A 149 0.41 16.06 -17.05
CA THR A 149 -0.38 15.62 -15.88
C THR A 149 0.53 15.28 -14.69
N ASN A 150 1.59 14.54 -14.92
CA ASN A 150 2.57 14.21 -13.88
C ASN A 150 3.27 15.46 -13.33
N PHE A 151 3.58 16.45 -14.20
CA PHE A 151 4.13 17.73 -13.78
C PHE A 151 3.14 18.51 -12.88
N ILE A 152 1.85 18.53 -13.24
CA ILE A 152 0.79 19.17 -12.43
C ILE A 152 0.70 18.48 -11.06
N TYR A 153 0.62 17.14 -11.02
CA TYR A 153 0.57 16.41 -9.75
C TYR A 153 1.81 16.66 -8.89
N LYS A 154 2.99 16.72 -9.49
CA LYS A 154 4.23 17.08 -8.79
C LYS A 154 4.16 18.48 -8.17
N LYS A 155 3.62 19.46 -8.90
CA LYS A 155 3.43 20.83 -8.40
C LYS A 155 2.40 20.89 -7.27
N LEU A 156 1.29 20.16 -7.40
CA LEU A 156 0.27 20.05 -6.35
C LEU A 156 0.83 19.41 -5.08
N GLU A 157 1.61 18.31 -5.20
CA GLU A 157 2.27 17.68 -4.05
C GLU A 157 3.27 18.64 -3.36
N LYS A 158 4.04 19.39 -4.16
CA LYS A 158 4.96 20.40 -3.62
C LYS A 158 4.23 21.55 -2.93
N LEU A 159 3.11 22.01 -3.48
CA LEU A 159 2.25 22.99 -2.83
C LEU A 159 1.69 22.42 -1.51
N ALA A 160 1.17 21.20 -1.54
CA ALA A 160 0.60 20.57 -0.36
C ALA A 160 1.64 20.34 0.75
N SER A 161 2.91 20.10 0.41
CA SER A 161 3.97 19.97 1.41
C SER A 161 4.25 21.28 2.16
N SER A 162 3.95 22.45 1.56
CA SER A 162 4.08 23.75 2.23
C SER A 162 3.00 24.00 3.30
N PHE A 163 1.92 23.22 3.31
CA PHE A 163 0.90 23.29 4.36
C PHE A 163 1.33 22.58 5.65
N GLY A 164 2.47 21.90 5.64
CA GLY A 164 2.97 21.11 6.75
C GLY A 164 2.56 19.65 6.67
N GLY A 165 2.84 18.91 7.74
CA GLY A 165 2.68 17.47 7.80
C GLY A 165 3.87 16.71 7.20
N GLN A 166 4.31 15.65 7.88
CA GLN A 166 5.44 14.84 7.44
C GLN A 166 5.00 13.81 6.41
N VAL A 167 5.66 13.80 5.24
CA VAL A 167 5.46 12.75 4.24
C VAL A 167 6.16 11.48 4.70
N VAL A 168 5.43 10.36 4.68
CA VAL A 168 5.93 9.02 5.01
C VAL A 168 5.83 8.14 3.77
N SER A 169 6.95 7.91 3.11
CA SER A 169 7.06 7.04 1.93
C SER A 169 7.02 5.58 2.34
N CYS A 170 6.34 4.74 1.54
CA CYS A 170 6.21 3.30 1.82
C CYS A 170 7.47 2.51 1.44
N SER A 171 8.38 3.10 0.66
CA SER A 171 9.59 2.43 0.18
C SER A 171 10.75 3.41 -0.06
N PRO A 172 12.01 2.92 -0.08
CA PRO A 172 13.18 3.74 -0.41
C PRO A 172 13.09 4.37 -1.80
N SER A 173 12.56 3.65 -2.79
CA SER A 173 12.41 4.20 -4.15
C SER A 173 11.34 5.28 -4.23
N GLU A 174 10.26 5.19 -3.45
CA GLU A 174 9.26 6.25 -3.32
C GLU A 174 9.84 7.48 -2.61
N GLN A 175 10.62 7.28 -1.54
CA GLN A 175 11.35 8.37 -0.88
C GLN A 175 12.28 9.10 -1.86
N LYS A 176 13.04 8.36 -2.66
CA LYS A 176 13.91 8.93 -3.69
C LYS A 176 13.12 9.75 -4.71
N ALA A 177 11.92 9.27 -5.11
CA ALA A 177 11.04 10.01 -6.02
C ALA A 177 10.56 11.33 -5.41
N TYR A 178 10.15 11.34 -4.14
CA TYR A 178 9.79 12.55 -3.40
C TYR A 178 10.97 13.53 -3.28
N LYS A 179 12.16 13.03 -2.94
CA LYS A 179 13.38 13.85 -2.88
C LYS A 179 13.71 14.51 -4.21
N LEU A 180 13.58 13.78 -5.34
CA LEU A 180 13.73 14.32 -6.70
C LEU A 180 12.63 15.34 -7.07
N ALA A 181 11.49 15.29 -6.39
CA ALA A 181 10.43 16.29 -6.50
C ALA A 181 10.68 17.52 -5.63
N GLY A 182 11.75 17.54 -4.82
CA GLY A 182 12.08 18.59 -3.87
C GLY A 182 11.15 18.59 -2.65
N ILE A 183 10.72 17.38 -2.20
CA ILE A 183 9.88 17.17 -1.04
C ILE A 183 10.60 16.19 -0.11
N GLU A 184 10.83 16.60 1.13
CA GLU A 184 11.42 15.72 2.15
C GLU A 184 10.39 14.71 2.64
N SER A 185 10.85 13.47 2.84
CA SER A 185 10.03 12.39 3.40
C SER A 185 10.89 11.45 4.25
N VAL A 186 10.25 10.77 5.18
CA VAL A 186 10.84 9.62 5.89
C VAL A 186 10.32 8.34 5.25
N THR A 187 11.07 7.25 5.37
CA THR A 187 10.62 5.95 4.88
C THR A 187 10.21 5.06 6.04
N ILE A 188 8.99 4.53 5.95
CA ILE A 188 8.55 3.40 6.76
C ILE A 188 7.97 2.37 5.79
N ASN A 189 8.67 1.27 5.60
CA ASN A 189 8.23 0.21 4.70
C ASN A 189 6.90 -0.40 5.17
N ASN A 190 6.03 -0.72 4.23
CA ASN A 190 4.91 -1.60 4.54
C ASN A 190 5.45 -2.95 5.01
N GLY A 191 4.91 -3.44 6.12
CA GLY A 191 5.31 -4.72 6.70
C GLY A 191 4.31 -5.82 6.40
N ILE A 192 4.80 -7.04 6.47
CA ILE A 192 3.99 -8.27 6.34
C ILE A 192 4.40 -9.28 7.41
N GLN A 193 3.42 -9.97 7.98
CA GLN A 193 3.71 -11.11 8.84
C GLN A 193 3.98 -12.34 7.97
N PRO A 194 5.12 -13.01 8.14
CA PRO A 194 5.39 -14.26 7.45
C PRO A 194 4.28 -15.29 7.70
N LYS A 195 3.84 -15.96 6.66
CA LYS A 195 2.76 -16.95 6.74
C LYS A 195 3.32 -18.34 6.91
N LYS A 196 2.57 -19.20 7.62
CA LYS A 196 2.82 -20.65 7.57
C LYS A 196 2.42 -21.14 6.19
N THR A 197 3.41 -21.52 5.38
CA THR A 197 3.16 -22.14 4.09
C THR A 197 2.93 -23.62 4.27
N THR A 198 1.83 -24.16 3.77
CA THR A 198 1.74 -25.58 3.52
C THR A 198 2.63 -25.90 2.32
N PRO A 199 3.45 -26.97 2.36
CA PRO A 199 4.20 -27.37 1.19
C PRO A 199 3.21 -27.49 0.02
N SER A 200 3.44 -26.73 -1.06
CA SER A 200 2.69 -26.93 -2.29
C SER A 200 2.81 -28.41 -2.63
N LYS A 201 1.70 -29.12 -2.72
CA LYS A 201 1.69 -30.49 -3.22
C LYS A 201 2.09 -30.39 -4.69
N ARG A 202 3.42 -30.32 -4.96
CA ARG A 202 3.92 -30.40 -6.32
C ARG A 202 3.26 -31.62 -6.97
N ARG A 203 2.31 -31.34 -7.83
CA ARG A 203 1.72 -32.36 -8.68
C ARG A 203 2.80 -32.77 -9.68
N THR A 204 3.54 -33.80 -9.33
CA THR A 204 4.61 -34.38 -10.15
C THR A 204 4.14 -34.88 -11.51
N LYS A 205 2.83 -34.86 -11.79
CA LYS A 205 2.22 -35.31 -13.05
C LYS A 205 1.83 -34.20 -14.03
N ASP A 206 1.55 -32.98 -13.56
CA ASP A 206 1.14 -31.89 -14.45
C ASP A 206 2.31 -30.92 -14.60
N LYS A 207 2.93 -30.90 -15.79
CA LYS A 207 3.98 -29.93 -16.16
C LYS A 207 3.43 -28.52 -16.40
N ILE A 208 2.39 -28.10 -15.63
CA ILE A 208 1.79 -26.77 -15.78
C ILE A 208 2.56 -25.78 -14.93
N PHE A 209 3.02 -24.71 -15.58
CA PHE A 209 3.68 -23.58 -14.97
C PHE A 209 2.67 -22.45 -14.75
N ARG A 210 2.39 -22.11 -13.50
CA ARG A 210 1.37 -21.15 -13.08
C ARG A 210 1.98 -19.81 -12.71
N ILE A 211 1.57 -18.78 -13.42
CA ILE A 211 2.00 -17.41 -13.18
C ILE A 211 0.76 -16.64 -12.65
N VAL A 212 0.89 -16.06 -11.45
CA VAL A 212 -0.22 -15.37 -10.79
C VAL A 212 0.08 -13.90 -10.58
N THR A 213 -0.94 -13.07 -10.68
CA THR A 213 -0.95 -11.68 -10.20
C THR A 213 -2.19 -11.43 -9.37
N SER A 214 -2.20 -10.40 -8.52
CA SER A 214 -3.39 -10.01 -7.77
C SER A 214 -3.52 -8.50 -7.65
N GLY A 215 -4.77 -8.03 -7.68
CA GLY A 215 -5.12 -6.63 -7.54
C GLY A 215 -6.18 -6.18 -8.55
N ARG A 216 -6.58 -4.92 -8.44
CA ARG A 216 -7.57 -4.34 -9.32
C ARG A 216 -7.05 -4.29 -10.78
N ILE A 217 -7.89 -4.69 -11.74
CA ILE A 217 -7.57 -4.62 -13.17
C ILE A 217 -7.76 -3.17 -13.64
N ALA A 218 -6.69 -2.39 -13.58
CA ALA A 218 -6.68 -0.95 -13.87
C ALA A 218 -5.29 -0.53 -14.38
N ASP A 219 -5.17 0.67 -14.96
CA ASP A 219 -3.94 1.22 -15.55
C ASP A 219 -2.70 1.09 -14.66
N GLN A 220 -2.85 1.32 -13.36
CA GLN A 220 -1.75 1.16 -12.41
C GLN A 220 -1.11 -0.22 -12.48
N LYS A 221 -1.93 -1.28 -12.62
CA LYS A 221 -1.46 -2.68 -12.67
C LYS A 221 -1.10 -3.15 -14.09
N ASN A 222 -1.35 -2.33 -15.11
CA ASN A 222 -1.01 -2.54 -16.51
C ASN A 222 -1.45 -3.90 -17.08
N PRO A 223 -2.78 -4.14 -17.17
CA PRO A 223 -3.31 -5.38 -17.74
C PRO A 223 -2.90 -5.59 -19.20
N VAL A 224 -2.60 -4.51 -19.93
CA VAL A 224 -2.12 -4.59 -21.31
C VAL A 224 -0.80 -5.34 -21.40
N LEU A 225 0.18 -4.99 -20.55
CA LEU A 225 1.47 -5.67 -20.53
C LEU A 225 1.33 -7.12 -20.04
N PHE A 226 0.48 -7.38 -19.04
CA PHE A 226 0.19 -8.73 -18.59
C PHE A 226 -0.40 -9.59 -19.71
N ASN A 227 -1.38 -9.04 -20.45
CA ASN A 227 -2.01 -9.72 -21.59
C ASN A 227 -1.00 -10.03 -22.69
N LYS A 228 -0.15 -9.06 -23.07
CA LYS A 228 0.88 -9.27 -24.10
C LYS A 228 1.84 -10.40 -23.72
N ILE A 229 2.33 -10.41 -22.49
CA ILE A 229 3.18 -11.48 -21.98
C ILE A 229 2.45 -12.83 -22.07
N ALA A 230 1.20 -12.90 -21.62
CA ALA A 230 0.41 -14.13 -21.68
C ALA A 230 0.15 -14.60 -23.11
N THR A 231 -0.13 -13.67 -24.04
CA THR A 231 -0.38 -13.97 -25.47
C THR A 231 0.81 -14.70 -26.09
N TYR A 232 2.05 -14.31 -25.77
CA TYR A 232 3.23 -15.03 -26.27
C TYR A 232 3.20 -16.53 -25.92
N PHE A 233 2.65 -16.86 -24.74
CA PHE A 233 2.58 -18.25 -24.26
C PHE A 233 1.26 -18.96 -24.61
N GLU A 234 0.39 -18.39 -25.43
CA GLU A 234 -0.96 -18.89 -25.67
C GLU A 234 -0.98 -20.29 -26.30
N GLU A 235 -0.05 -20.56 -27.21
CA GLU A 235 0.10 -21.85 -27.86
C GLU A 235 0.82 -22.91 -27.01
N PHE A 236 1.42 -22.50 -25.90
CA PHE A 236 2.14 -23.39 -24.99
C PHE A 236 1.23 -23.84 -23.85
N LYS A 237 0.58 -25.01 -23.98
CA LYS A 237 -0.44 -25.53 -23.06
C LYS A 237 -0.02 -25.60 -21.59
N GLN A 238 1.29 -25.69 -21.34
CA GLN A 238 1.87 -25.78 -20.01
C GLN A 238 1.89 -24.43 -19.25
N PHE A 239 1.75 -23.29 -19.91
CA PHE A 239 1.73 -21.98 -19.25
C PHE A 239 0.31 -21.51 -18.97
N LYS A 240 0.02 -21.22 -17.70
CA LYS A 240 -1.26 -20.68 -17.25
C LYS A 240 -1.05 -19.41 -16.47
N PHE A 241 -1.82 -18.40 -16.84
CA PHE A 241 -1.79 -17.08 -16.21
C PHE A 241 -3.08 -16.88 -15.41
N LEU A 242 -2.97 -16.40 -14.18
CA LEU A 242 -4.11 -16.11 -13.32
C LEU A 242 -4.04 -14.66 -12.87
N TRP A 243 -5.18 -13.97 -13.02
CA TRP A 243 -5.36 -12.65 -12.42
C TRP A 243 -6.41 -12.75 -11.33
N ILE A 244 -6.00 -12.52 -10.07
CA ILE A 244 -6.89 -12.51 -8.91
C ILE A 244 -7.35 -11.07 -8.68
N GLY A 245 -8.60 -10.78 -9.00
CA GLY A 245 -9.18 -9.45 -8.87
C GLY A 245 -10.16 -9.12 -9.98
N GLU A 246 -10.69 -7.92 -9.92
CA GLU A 246 -11.67 -7.38 -10.85
C GLU A 246 -11.33 -5.91 -11.16
N GLY A 247 -11.91 -5.32 -12.21
CA GLY A 247 -11.74 -3.90 -12.53
C GLY A 247 -12.21 -3.53 -13.92
N ASP A 248 -12.23 -2.22 -14.18
CA ASP A 248 -12.81 -1.61 -15.38
C ASP A 248 -12.12 -2.05 -16.69
N GLN A 249 -10.88 -2.52 -16.57
CA GLN A 249 -10.07 -2.94 -17.72
C GLN A 249 -9.97 -4.46 -17.90
N ARG A 250 -10.92 -5.23 -17.30
CA ARG A 250 -10.96 -6.68 -17.47
C ARG A 250 -11.02 -7.11 -18.94
N ASN A 251 -11.68 -6.34 -19.79
CA ASN A 251 -11.81 -6.60 -21.21
C ASN A 251 -10.47 -6.56 -21.98
N LEU A 252 -9.39 -6.04 -21.37
CA LEU A 252 -8.05 -6.03 -21.95
C LEU A 252 -7.29 -7.35 -21.75
N LEU A 253 -7.80 -8.25 -20.92
CA LEU A 253 -7.23 -9.58 -20.67
C LEU A 253 -7.89 -10.60 -21.64
N THR A 254 -7.38 -10.66 -22.85
CA THR A 254 -7.99 -11.43 -23.97
C THR A 254 -7.31 -12.76 -24.29
N ALA A 255 -6.08 -12.97 -23.83
CA ALA A 255 -5.32 -14.19 -24.10
C ALA A 255 -6.01 -15.42 -23.50
N LYS A 256 -6.13 -16.51 -24.28
CA LYS A 256 -6.92 -17.72 -23.93
C LYS A 256 -6.34 -18.50 -22.74
N ASN A 257 -5.06 -18.28 -22.42
CA ASN A 257 -4.37 -18.89 -21.30
C ASN A 257 -4.46 -18.07 -20.01
N ILE A 258 -5.20 -16.93 -20.01
CA ILE A 258 -5.49 -16.12 -18.82
C ILE A 258 -6.83 -16.57 -18.22
N GLN A 259 -6.82 -16.81 -16.90
CA GLN A 259 -8.01 -16.95 -16.09
C GLN A 259 -8.12 -15.76 -15.13
N VAL A 260 -9.28 -15.09 -15.11
CA VAL A 260 -9.61 -14.04 -14.14
C VAL A 260 -10.56 -14.63 -13.11
N THR A 261 -10.18 -14.60 -11.83
CA THR A 261 -10.97 -15.23 -10.76
C THR A 261 -12.05 -14.32 -10.18
N GLY A 262 -11.96 -12.99 -10.41
CA GLY A 262 -12.65 -12.00 -9.59
C GLY A 262 -11.99 -11.83 -8.21
N TRP A 263 -12.65 -11.12 -7.30
CA TRP A 263 -12.16 -10.97 -5.93
C TRP A 263 -12.36 -12.27 -5.16
N LEU A 264 -11.31 -12.70 -4.47
CA LEU A 264 -11.33 -13.89 -3.61
C LEU A 264 -11.26 -13.48 -2.13
N ALA A 265 -11.78 -14.32 -1.25
CA ALA A 265 -11.52 -14.23 0.18
C ALA A 265 -10.02 -14.43 0.45
N LYS A 266 -9.54 -13.94 1.61
CA LYS A 266 -8.10 -13.92 1.91
C LYS A 266 -7.48 -15.32 1.89
N GLU A 267 -8.17 -16.28 2.45
CA GLU A 267 -7.73 -17.68 2.54
C GLU A 267 -7.66 -18.32 1.15
N GLU A 268 -8.64 -18.05 0.29
CA GLU A 268 -8.68 -18.54 -1.10
C GLU A 268 -7.56 -17.91 -1.94
N LEU A 269 -7.35 -16.59 -1.79
CA LEU A 269 -6.25 -15.87 -2.44
C LEU A 269 -4.90 -16.50 -2.05
N ASP A 270 -4.69 -16.74 -0.75
CA ASP A 270 -3.46 -17.34 -0.26
C ASP A 270 -3.25 -18.76 -0.82
N MET A 271 -4.30 -19.58 -0.95
CA MET A 271 -4.23 -20.89 -1.57
C MET A 271 -3.83 -20.81 -3.05
N VAL A 272 -4.46 -19.92 -3.81
CA VAL A 272 -4.18 -19.73 -5.24
C VAL A 272 -2.76 -19.23 -5.45
N VAL A 273 -2.31 -18.23 -4.68
CA VAL A 273 -0.94 -17.74 -4.74
C VAL A 273 0.06 -18.82 -4.31
N ASN A 274 -0.27 -19.61 -3.28
CA ASN A 274 0.60 -20.69 -2.81
C ASN A 274 0.76 -21.83 -3.85
N ASP A 275 -0.23 -22.07 -4.72
CA ASP A 275 -0.18 -23.05 -5.81
C ASP A 275 0.54 -22.53 -7.06
N ALA A 276 0.87 -21.25 -7.13
CA ALA A 276 1.58 -20.66 -8.25
C ALA A 276 3.10 -20.94 -8.17
N ASP A 277 3.76 -20.95 -9.34
CA ASP A 277 5.21 -21.09 -9.47
C ASP A 277 5.91 -19.73 -9.33
N VAL A 278 5.32 -18.67 -9.89
CA VAL A 278 5.88 -17.31 -9.90
C VAL A 278 4.76 -16.28 -9.71
N TYR A 279 5.04 -15.23 -8.94
CA TYR A 279 4.20 -14.06 -8.86
C TYR A 279 4.70 -12.99 -9.85
N LEU A 280 3.84 -12.58 -10.77
CA LEU A 280 4.14 -11.57 -11.79
C LEU A 280 3.46 -10.23 -11.45
N SER A 281 4.20 -9.14 -11.42
CA SER A 281 3.60 -7.80 -11.39
C SER A 281 4.02 -6.99 -12.60
N THR A 282 3.04 -6.50 -13.34
CA THR A 282 3.21 -5.62 -14.51
C THR A 282 2.94 -4.16 -14.18
N ALA A 283 2.87 -3.79 -12.91
CA ALA A 283 2.49 -2.46 -12.47
C ALA A 283 3.39 -1.36 -13.04
N ASN A 284 2.78 -0.23 -13.41
CA ASN A 284 3.48 0.95 -13.90
C ASN A 284 4.18 1.70 -12.74
N PHE A 285 3.57 1.71 -11.55
CA PHE A 285 4.11 2.31 -10.33
C PHE A 285 3.39 1.75 -9.09
N GLU A 286 4.07 1.77 -7.97
CA GLU A 286 3.56 1.35 -6.65
C GLU A 286 4.15 2.23 -5.54
N GLY A 287 3.59 2.15 -4.33
CA GLY A 287 4.29 2.62 -3.13
C GLY A 287 5.22 1.54 -2.58
N LEU A 288 4.63 0.49 -2.01
CA LEU A 288 5.20 -0.83 -1.71
C LEU A 288 4.04 -1.83 -1.68
N PRO A 289 3.81 -2.61 -2.74
CA PRO A 289 2.56 -3.34 -2.93
C PRO A 289 2.39 -4.51 -1.97
N PHE A 290 1.31 -4.47 -1.16
CA PHE A 290 0.95 -5.58 -0.26
C PHE A 290 0.78 -6.91 -1.00
N ALA A 291 0.24 -6.89 -2.22
CA ALA A 291 0.06 -8.09 -3.01
C ALA A 291 1.38 -8.84 -3.31
N VAL A 292 2.46 -8.10 -3.55
CA VAL A 292 3.80 -8.68 -3.72
C VAL A 292 4.37 -9.13 -2.37
N LEU A 293 4.22 -8.32 -1.31
CA LEU A 293 4.64 -8.72 0.04
C LEU A 293 3.97 -10.02 0.47
N GLU A 294 2.68 -10.19 0.17
CA GLU A 294 1.93 -11.41 0.43
C GLU A 294 2.47 -12.62 -0.34
N ALA A 295 2.87 -12.41 -1.60
CA ALA A 295 3.51 -13.45 -2.40
C ALA A 295 4.88 -13.84 -1.84
N LEU A 296 5.70 -12.87 -1.44
CA LEU A 296 6.98 -13.12 -0.76
C LEU A 296 6.78 -13.89 0.55
N ALA A 297 5.79 -13.51 1.36
CA ALA A 297 5.43 -14.19 2.61
C ALA A 297 4.96 -15.63 2.39
N LEU A 298 4.45 -15.95 1.19
CA LEU A 298 4.07 -17.28 0.74
C LEU A 298 5.21 -18.01 -0.01
N LYS A 299 6.46 -17.55 0.14
CA LYS A 299 7.64 -18.15 -0.51
C LYS A 299 7.54 -18.19 -2.05
N LYS A 300 6.95 -17.18 -2.67
CA LYS A 300 6.91 -17.12 -4.13
C LYS A 300 8.10 -16.37 -4.67
N PRO A 301 8.78 -16.93 -5.68
CA PRO A 301 9.63 -16.13 -6.55
C PRO A 301 8.82 -15.03 -7.22
N VAL A 302 9.42 -13.86 -7.40
CA VAL A 302 8.74 -12.70 -7.97
C VAL A 302 9.38 -12.24 -9.28
N LEU A 303 8.55 -11.87 -10.24
CA LEU A 303 8.97 -11.22 -11.48
C LEU A 303 8.22 -9.90 -11.61
N LEU A 304 8.90 -8.78 -11.41
CA LEU A 304 8.26 -7.49 -11.23
C LEU A 304 8.77 -6.47 -12.26
N THR A 305 7.91 -5.55 -12.70
CA THR A 305 8.36 -4.38 -13.46
C THR A 305 9.39 -3.56 -12.67
N ASP A 306 10.41 -3.02 -13.36
CA ASP A 306 11.39 -2.09 -12.78
C ASP A 306 10.76 -0.71 -12.55
N CYS A 307 9.84 -0.63 -11.61
CA CYS A 307 9.18 0.61 -11.23
C CYS A 307 9.35 0.91 -9.73
N VAL A 308 8.99 2.14 -9.34
CA VAL A 308 8.97 2.53 -7.93
C VAL A 308 8.07 1.59 -7.15
N GLY A 309 8.52 1.16 -5.97
CA GLY A 309 7.84 0.21 -5.09
C GLY A 309 8.13 -1.25 -5.43
N ASN A 310 8.00 -1.67 -6.68
CA ASN A 310 8.28 -3.05 -7.08
C ASN A 310 9.76 -3.42 -6.91
N LYS A 311 10.67 -2.59 -7.40
CA LYS A 311 12.12 -2.86 -7.34
C LYS A 311 12.69 -2.95 -5.92
N ASP A 312 12.01 -2.38 -4.93
CA ASP A 312 12.43 -2.47 -3.53
C ASP A 312 12.16 -3.86 -2.92
N LEU A 313 11.32 -4.67 -3.59
CA LEU A 313 10.94 -6.03 -3.16
C LEU A 313 11.78 -7.14 -3.80
N VAL A 314 12.67 -6.78 -4.74
CA VAL A 314 13.44 -7.76 -5.51
C VAL A 314 14.91 -7.70 -5.18
N MET A 315 15.46 -8.83 -4.82
CA MET A 315 16.90 -9.11 -4.83
C MET A 315 17.20 -9.91 -6.10
N ASN A 316 17.58 -9.23 -7.18
CA ASN A 316 17.78 -9.83 -8.51
C ASN A 316 18.63 -11.13 -8.43
N GLY A 317 18.12 -12.19 -9.05
CA GLY A 317 18.73 -13.50 -9.07
C GLY A 317 18.61 -14.32 -7.77
N LEU A 318 18.16 -13.71 -6.66
CA LEU A 318 17.99 -14.38 -5.37
C LEU A 318 16.55 -14.76 -5.08
N ASN A 319 15.63 -13.78 -5.00
CA ASN A 319 14.21 -14.01 -4.74
C ASN A 319 13.32 -13.82 -5.98
N GLY A 320 13.91 -13.41 -7.09
CA GLY A 320 13.22 -13.09 -8.33
C GLY A 320 14.04 -12.13 -9.19
N ASP A 321 13.36 -11.47 -10.10
CA ASP A 321 13.95 -10.51 -11.02
C ASP A 321 13.05 -9.32 -11.32
N VAL A 322 13.66 -8.19 -11.75
CA VAL A 322 12.94 -7.09 -12.38
C VAL A 322 13.03 -7.17 -13.89
N PHE A 323 12.03 -6.60 -14.59
CA PHE A 323 12.02 -6.47 -16.05
C PHE A 323 11.47 -5.10 -16.47
N LYS A 324 11.82 -4.64 -17.67
CA LYS A 324 11.45 -3.33 -18.20
C LYS A 324 10.43 -3.38 -19.34
N ASN A 325 10.36 -4.50 -20.06
CA ASN A 325 9.49 -4.68 -21.20
C ASN A 325 9.05 -6.15 -21.34
N GLU A 326 8.16 -6.38 -22.31
CA GLU A 326 7.58 -7.68 -22.63
C GLU A 326 8.65 -8.77 -22.88
N ASP A 327 9.63 -8.48 -23.74
CA ASP A 327 10.66 -9.45 -24.15
C ASP A 327 11.50 -9.92 -22.94
N GLN A 328 11.86 -8.98 -22.06
CA GLN A 328 12.59 -9.34 -20.83
C GLN A 328 11.75 -10.22 -19.90
N ALA A 329 10.45 -9.93 -19.77
CA ALA A 329 9.56 -10.74 -18.96
C ALA A 329 9.43 -12.16 -19.53
N ILE A 330 9.22 -12.30 -20.83
CA ILE A 330 9.12 -13.57 -21.54
C ILE A 330 10.40 -14.40 -21.34
N ASN A 331 11.58 -13.82 -21.60
CA ASN A 331 12.85 -14.51 -21.43
C ASN A 331 13.06 -14.98 -19.98
N LYS A 332 12.68 -14.18 -18.99
CA LYS A 332 12.80 -14.57 -17.56
C LYS A 332 11.79 -15.65 -17.18
N ILE A 333 10.57 -15.63 -17.71
CA ILE A 333 9.59 -16.71 -17.51
C ILE A 333 10.12 -18.03 -18.10
N LEU A 334 10.67 -18.00 -19.32
CA LEU A 334 11.29 -19.18 -19.92
C LEU A 334 12.48 -19.68 -19.11
N HIS A 335 13.32 -18.78 -18.61
CA HIS A 335 14.43 -19.13 -17.72
C HIS A 335 13.95 -19.82 -16.44
N PHE A 336 12.91 -19.28 -15.78
CA PHE A 336 12.32 -19.86 -14.56
C PHE A 336 11.69 -21.24 -14.84
N TYR A 337 11.00 -21.41 -15.97
CA TYR A 337 10.43 -22.69 -16.37
C TYR A 337 11.51 -23.75 -16.61
N ASN A 338 12.55 -23.43 -17.35
CA ASN A 338 13.64 -24.34 -17.67
C ASN A 338 14.51 -24.71 -16.44
N ASN A 339 14.53 -23.82 -15.44
CA ASN A 339 15.32 -23.99 -14.22
C ASN A 339 14.42 -24.06 -12.97
N SER A 340 13.31 -24.79 -13.05
CA SER A 340 12.27 -24.80 -12.01
C SER A 340 12.76 -25.28 -10.62
N SER A 341 13.89 -26.00 -10.54
CA SER A 341 14.54 -26.36 -9.27
C SER A 341 15.01 -25.16 -8.46
N MET A 342 15.38 -24.04 -9.11
CA MET A 342 15.81 -22.82 -8.43
C MET A 342 14.66 -22.07 -7.75
N LEU A 343 13.42 -22.27 -8.20
CA LEU A 343 12.26 -21.53 -7.68
C LEU A 343 12.02 -21.78 -6.19
N ASN A 344 12.34 -22.96 -5.69
CA ASN A 344 12.23 -23.24 -4.25
C ASN A 344 13.27 -22.42 -3.46
N ILE A 345 14.49 -22.35 -3.94
CA ILE A 345 15.58 -21.57 -3.32
C ILE A 345 15.20 -20.08 -3.33
N MET A 346 14.71 -19.60 -4.46
CA MET A 346 14.20 -18.22 -4.57
C MET A 346 13.03 -17.94 -3.59
N GLY A 347 12.15 -18.91 -3.40
CA GLY A 347 11.08 -18.82 -2.42
C GLY A 347 11.57 -18.71 -0.98
N GLU A 348 12.62 -19.45 -0.61
CA GLU A 348 13.25 -19.29 0.72
C GLU A 348 13.90 -17.91 0.88
N HIS A 349 14.53 -17.39 -0.16
CA HIS A 349 15.02 -16.01 -0.15
C HIS A 349 13.89 -14.97 -0.05
N SER A 350 12.74 -15.22 -0.68
CA SER A 350 11.56 -14.34 -0.58
C SER A 350 11.09 -14.18 0.87
N ILE A 351 10.90 -15.29 1.58
CA ILE A 351 10.45 -15.21 2.99
C ILE A 351 11.55 -14.69 3.92
N ALA A 352 12.82 -14.97 3.63
CA ALA A 352 13.93 -14.39 4.39
C ALA A 352 13.94 -12.85 4.23
N HIS A 353 13.74 -12.36 3.00
CA HIS A 353 13.66 -10.93 2.73
C HIS A 353 12.48 -10.26 3.45
N CYS A 354 11.31 -10.91 3.52
CA CYS A 354 10.19 -10.42 4.31
C CYS A 354 10.58 -10.24 5.79
N LYS A 355 11.24 -11.23 6.38
CA LYS A 355 11.61 -11.21 7.80
C LYS A 355 12.66 -10.15 8.15
N THR A 356 13.57 -9.85 7.22
CA THR A 356 14.67 -8.92 7.48
C THR A 356 14.36 -7.48 7.10
N SER A 357 13.53 -7.26 6.08
CA SER A 357 13.32 -5.92 5.49
C SER A 357 11.89 -5.42 5.58
N PHE A 358 10.92 -6.33 5.81
CA PHE A 358 9.49 -6.01 5.80
C PHE A 358 8.77 -6.65 6.99
N ASP A 359 9.44 -6.76 8.13
CA ASP A 359 8.81 -7.26 9.36
C ASP A 359 7.70 -6.32 9.81
N LEU A 360 6.54 -6.89 10.06
CA LEU A 360 5.34 -6.15 10.43
C LEU A 360 5.52 -5.40 11.76
N SER A 361 6.22 -6.01 12.73
CA SER A 361 6.43 -5.41 14.04
C SER A 361 7.31 -4.15 13.96
N ASP A 362 8.31 -4.16 13.08
CA ASP A 362 9.20 -3.01 12.90
C ASP A 362 8.50 -1.83 12.20
N THR A 363 7.58 -2.13 11.27
CA THR A 363 6.70 -1.12 10.68
C THR A 363 5.91 -0.38 11.75
N TYR A 364 5.27 -1.11 12.69
CA TYR A 364 4.43 -0.46 13.70
C TYR A 364 5.21 0.22 14.80
N LYS A 365 6.34 -0.32 15.23
CA LYS A 365 7.27 0.36 16.13
C LYS A 365 7.70 1.70 15.53
N SER A 366 7.99 1.73 14.23
CA SER A 366 8.39 2.96 13.53
C SER A 366 7.26 3.98 13.50
N TYR A 367 6.02 3.57 13.20
CA TYR A 367 4.84 4.46 13.27
C TYR A 367 4.55 4.92 14.69
N ARG A 368 4.61 4.02 15.69
CA ARG A 368 4.45 4.36 17.12
C ARG A 368 5.41 5.46 17.51
N ASN A 369 6.70 5.27 17.28
CA ASN A 369 7.74 6.22 17.62
C ASN A 369 7.54 7.58 16.91
N LEU A 370 7.11 7.55 15.65
CA LEU A 370 6.85 8.74 14.87
C LEU A 370 5.68 9.55 15.44
N TYR A 371 4.58 8.88 15.80
CA TYR A 371 3.38 9.50 16.38
C TYR A 371 3.63 10.05 17.78
N GLU A 372 4.27 9.27 18.65
CA GLU A 372 4.57 9.68 20.03
C GLU A 372 5.44 10.93 20.06
N LYS A 373 6.50 10.95 19.23
CA LYS A 373 7.39 12.11 19.12
C LYS A 373 6.63 13.39 18.73
N ALA A 374 5.76 13.32 17.74
CA ALA A 374 4.98 14.48 17.28
C ALA A 374 3.95 14.92 18.33
N SER A 375 3.23 13.99 18.94
CA SER A 375 2.24 14.27 19.99
C SER A 375 2.88 14.95 21.20
N LEU A 376 4.05 14.50 21.65
CA LEU A 376 4.78 15.10 22.77
C LEU A 376 5.23 16.53 22.46
N ILE A 377 5.78 16.77 21.26
CA ILE A 377 6.21 18.11 20.83
C ILE A 377 5.00 19.07 20.80
N HIS A 378 3.88 18.63 20.24
CA HIS A 378 2.67 19.44 20.13
C HIS A 378 2.09 19.81 21.51
N LYS A 379 2.00 18.83 22.43
CA LYS A 379 1.53 19.07 23.82
C LYS A 379 2.46 20.02 24.59
N GLY A 380 3.79 19.88 24.42
CA GLY A 380 4.78 20.76 25.05
C GLY A 380 4.75 22.19 24.50
N SER A 381 4.45 22.39 23.21
CA SER A 381 4.30 23.72 22.61
C SER A 381 3.03 24.42 23.09
N ASN A 382 1.92 23.70 23.20
CA ASN A 382 0.64 24.26 23.67
C ASN A 382 0.69 24.64 25.18
N SER A 383 1.43 23.92 26.00
CA SER A 383 1.59 24.26 27.41
C SER A 383 2.39 25.56 27.63
N ARG A 384 3.32 25.89 26.72
CA ARG A 384 4.09 27.15 26.79
C ARG A 384 3.35 28.39 26.30
N LEU A 385 2.29 28.21 25.50
CA LEU A 385 1.45 29.31 24.99
C LEU A 385 0.32 29.68 25.97
N ASN A 386 0.02 28.82 26.93
CA ASN A 386 -1.03 29.02 27.94
C ASN A 386 -0.46 29.45 29.33
N ASN A 387 0.84 29.60 29.44
CA ASN A 387 1.57 30.22 30.57
C ASN A 387 2.16 31.56 30.14
#